data_46d533da09194035e795ab3ec39defdb
#
_entry.id   46d533da09194035e795ab3ec39defdb
#
_cell.length_a   1.000
_cell.length_b   1.000
_cell.length_c   1.000
_cell.angle_alpha   90.00
_cell.angle_beta   90.00
_cell.angle_gamma   90.00
#
_symmetry.space_group_name_H-M   'P 1'
#
loop_
_entity.id
_entity.type
_entity.pdbx_description
1 polymer ?
#
loop_
_entity_poly.entity_id
_entity_poly.type
_entity_poly.pdbx_seq_one_letter_code
_entity_poly.pdbx_strand_id
1 'polypeptide(L)'
;FIDIDHSPFSLQLYEGKVPEEVVNYIQKHEKTLSKRLGQQWNENGKKTKGNWKELFGDNDFTKQFFMAWAFARYADHVAEKGKKEYPLPMYVNCWLADENAKLGSYPNSGPRVLTFDIYKATAPHIDLLAPDVYVSDLRGRFDAYTRPDNALFIPEVNRIAGPAYYAFGERNALCYAPFGFEECYDDPNLVGEYKVLGELLPSITEQARCTALCDRKGLTNLTTPFLSSWVTTYFMFIM
;
A
#
# COMPACT_ATOMS: atom_id res chain seq x y z
N PHE A 1 -12.27 -18.87 3.24
CA PHE A 1 -12.33 -17.68 2.38
C PHE A 1 -12.91 -18.07 1.03
N ILE A 2 -13.58 -17.15 0.34
CA ILE A 2 -14.18 -17.36 -0.98
C ILE A 2 -13.28 -16.75 -2.07
N ASP A 3 -13.43 -17.22 -3.30
CA ASP A 3 -12.69 -16.68 -4.45
C ASP A 3 -13.24 -15.33 -4.92
N ILE A 4 -14.57 -15.26 -5.15
CA ILE A 4 -15.30 -14.01 -5.40
C ILE A 4 -16.68 -14.08 -4.71
N ASP A 5 -17.35 -12.94 -4.63
CA ASP A 5 -18.77 -12.93 -4.26
C ASP A 5 -19.62 -13.46 -5.41
N HIS A 6 -20.32 -14.56 -5.18
CA HIS A 6 -21.20 -15.22 -6.14
C HIS A 6 -22.66 -14.73 -6.12
N SER A 7 -22.95 -13.62 -5.46
CA SER A 7 -24.27 -13.01 -5.56
C SER A 7 -24.59 -12.60 -7.01
N PRO A 8 -25.86 -12.63 -7.43
CA PRO A 8 -26.24 -12.21 -8.78
C PRO A 8 -25.76 -10.80 -9.12
N PHE A 9 -25.76 -9.90 -8.12
CA PHE A 9 -25.30 -8.52 -8.29
C PHE A 9 -23.78 -8.48 -8.56
N SER A 10 -22.99 -9.19 -7.79
CA SER A 10 -21.53 -9.23 -7.97
C SER A 10 -21.14 -9.87 -9.30
N LEU A 11 -21.80 -10.98 -9.68
CA LEU A 11 -21.57 -11.63 -10.98
C LEU A 11 -21.91 -10.70 -12.15
N GLN A 12 -22.99 -9.94 -12.06
CA GLN A 12 -23.34 -8.95 -13.07
C GLN A 12 -22.24 -7.88 -13.22
N LEU A 13 -21.65 -7.42 -12.12
CA LEU A 13 -20.53 -6.47 -12.15
C LEU A 13 -19.25 -7.10 -12.71
N TYR A 14 -18.98 -8.36 -12.40
CA TYR A 14 -17.81 -9.08 -12.90
C TYR A 14 -17.86 -9.30 -14.41
N GLU A 15 -19.04 -9.62 -14.94
CA GLU A 15 -19.28 -9.75 -16.39
C GLU A 15 -19.47 -8.39 -17.09
N GLY A 16 -19.60 -7.33 -16.31
CA GLY A 16 -19.70 -5.96 -16.81
C GLY A 16 -18.36 -5.40 -17.27
N LYS A 17 -18.41 -4.19 -17.85
CA LYS A 17 -17.18 -3.47 -18.28
C LYS A 17 -16.27 -3.15 -17.09
N VAL A 18 -14.96 -3.31 -17.29
CA VAL A 18 -13.97 -2.78 -16.33
C VAL A 18 -14.14 -1.26 -16.23
N PRO A 19 -14.21 -0.71 -15.01
CA PRO A 19 -14.38 0.72 -14.79
C PRO A 19 -13.27 1.57 -15.44
N GLU A 20 -13.64 2.73 -15.93
CA GLU A 20 -12.72 3.62 -16.67
C GLU A 20 -11.55 4.08 -15.80
N GLU A 21 -11.77 4.30 -14.51
CA GLU A 21 -10.70 4.69 -13.58
C GLU A 21 -9.58 3.65 -13.52
N VAL A 22 -9.91 2.35 -13.55
CA VAL A 22 -8.93 1.25 -13.57
C VAL A 22 -8.18 1.24 -14.90
N VAL A 23 -8.89 1.34 -16.02
CA VAL A 23 -8.28 1.34 -17.37
C VAL A 23 -7.35 2.54 -17.54
N ASN A 24 -7.81 3.74 -17.18
CA ASN A 24 -7.03 4.96 -17.29
C ASN A 24 -5.75 4.92 -16.44
N TYR A 25 -5.87 4.38 -15.21
CA TYR A 25 -4.71 4.21 -14.33
C TYR A 25 -3.68 3.27 -14.95
N ILE A 26 -4.10 2.10 -15.42
CA ILE A 26 -3.23 1.09 -16.03
C ILE A 26 -2.49 1.65 -17.25
N GLN A 27 -3.18 2.36 -18.13
CA GLN A 27 -2.58 3.00 -19.29
C GLN A 27 -1.54 4.06 -18.89
N LYS A 28 -1.88 4.90 -17.93
CA LYS A 28 -0.99 5.97 -17.44
C LYS A 28 0.26 5.43 -16.75
N HIS A 29 0.13 4.31 -16.05
CA HIS A 29 1.18 3.73 -15.22
C HIS A 29 1.78 2.44 -15.79
N GLU A 30 1.63 2.19 -17.09
CA GLU A 30 2.07 0.96 -17.76
C GLU A 30 3.47 0.46 -17.35
N LYS A 31 4.41 1.39 -17.20
CA LYS A 31 5.83 1.06 -16.89
C LYS A 31 6.08 0.72 -15.42
N THR A 32 5.15 1.03 -14.54
CA THR A 32 5.30 0.92 -13.08
C THR A 32 4.26 0.02 -12.43
N LEU A 33 3.42 -0.63 -13.24
CA LEU A 33 2.43 -1.58 -12.75
C LEU A 33 3.08 -2.73 -11.99
N SER A 34 2.37 -3.25 -11.00
CA SER A 34 2.72 -4.51 -10.36
C SER A 34 2.90 -5.59 -11.41
N LYS A 35 3.93 -6.42 -11.20
CA LYS A 35 4.36 -7.41 -12.20
C LYS A 35 3.22 -8.25 -12.74
N ARG A 36 2.36 -8.76 -11.87
CA ARG A 36 1.27 -9.66 -12.27
C ARG A 36 0.16 -8.93 -13.03
N LEU A 37 -0.24 -7.74 -12.58
CA LEU A 37 -1.27 -6.97 -13.27
C LEU A 37 -0.79 -6.58 -14.68
N GLY A 38 0.42 -6.07 -14.79
CA GLY A 38 1.04 -5.72 -16.08
C GLY A 38 1.17 -6.92 -17.01
N GLN A 39 1.56 -8.08 -16.48
CA GLN A 39 1.64 -9.33 -17.23
C GLN A 39 0.27 -9.75 -17.77
N GLN A 40 -0.75 -9.83 -16.93
CA GLN A 40 -2.11 -10.25 -17.35
C GLN A 40 -2.68 -9.29 -18.41
N TRP A 41 -2.52 -7.99 -18.22
CA TRP A 41 -2.98 -7.01 -19.20
C TRP A 41 -2.24 -7.14 -20.54
N ASN A 42 -0.93 -7.33 -20.51
CA ASN A 42 -0.11 -7.50 -21.72
C ASN A 42 -0.46 -8.79 -22.49
N GLU A 43 -0.59 -9.93 -21.80
CA GLU A 43 -0.96 -11.22 -22.38
C GLU A 43 -2.33 -11.19 -23.04
N ASN A 44 -3.24 -10.32 -22.59
CA ASN A 44 -4.57 -10.11 -23.18
C ASN A 44 -4.62 -8.94 -24.18
N GLY A 45 -3.48 -8.53 -24.72
CA GLY A 45 -3.37 -7.58 -25.82
C GLY A 45 -3.56 -6.13 -25.42
N LYS A 46 -3.36 -5.77 -24.15
CA LYS A 46 -3.48 -4.41 -23.61
C LYS A 46 -4.82 -3.76 -23.96
N LYS A 47 -5.89 -4.54 -23.93
CA LYS A 47 -7.23 -4.05 -24.21
C LYS A 47 -7.63 -2.96 -23.22
N THR A 48 -8.38 -1.99 -23.71
CA THR A 48 -8.87 -0.83 -22.93
C THR A 48 -10.39 -0.81 -22.85
N LYS A 49 -11.05 -1.78 -23.43
CA LYS A 49 -12.52 -1.95 -23.41
C LYS A 49 -12.86 -3.42 -23.29
N GLY A 50 -13.86 -3.73 -22.51
CA GLY A 50 -14.33 -5.09 -22.27
C GLY A 50 -14.57 -5.37 -20.79
N ASN A 51 -14.90 -6.61 -20.47
CA ASN A 51 -15.07 -7.07 -19.10
C ASN A 51 -13.72 -7.49 -18.47
N TRP A 52 -13.75 -7.89 -17.21
CA TRP A 52 -12.55 -8.27 -16.47
C TRP A 52 -11.78 -9.42 -17.13
N LYS A 53 -12.48 -10.44 -17.65
CA LYS A 53 -11.86 -11.58 -18.34
C LYS A 53 -11.24 -11.19 -19.67
N GLU A 54 -11.88 -10.29 -20.39
CA GLU A 54 -11.35 -9.81 -21.68
C GLU A 54 -10.08 -8.96 -21.52
N LEU A 55 -9.95 -8.22 -20.42
CA LEU A 55 -8.78 -7.39 -20.16
C LEU A 55 -7.63 -8.16 -19.50
N PHE A 56 -7.94 -9.11 -18.62
CA PHE A 56 -6.93 -9.74 -17.76
C PHE A 56 -6.88 -11.27 -17.85
N GLY A 57 -7.73 -11.89 -18.69
CA GLY A 57 -7.85 -13.34 -18.83
C GLY A 57 -8.85 -13.97 -17.85
N ASP A 58 -9.28 -15.17 -18.14
CA ASP A 58 -10.19 -15.94 -17.28
C ASP A 58 -9.37 -16.79 -16.30
N ASN A 59 -8.98 -16.21 -15.17
CA ASN A 59 -8.13 -16.84 -14.17
C ASN A 59 -8.33 -16.23 -12.77
N ASP A 60 -7.70 -16.84 -11.77
CA ASP A 60 -7.84 -16.44 -10.37
C ASP A 60 -7.27 -15.03 -10.07
N PHE A 61 -6.29 -14.56 -10.84
CA PHE A 61 -5.78 -13.20 -10.65
C PHE A 61 -6.83 -12.17 -11.05
N THR A 62 -7.54 -12.40 -12.14
CA THR A 62 -8.64 -11.55 -12.60
C THR A 62 -9.76 -11.45 -11.59
N LYS A 63 -10.10 -12.55 -10.94
CA LYS A 63 -11.07 -12.56 -9.83
C LYS A 63 -10.59 -11.71 -8.66
N GLN A 64 -9.29 -11.79 -8.32
CA GLN A 64 -8.70 -10.97 -7.27
C GLN A 64 -8.70 -9.48 -7.62
N PHE A 65 -8.43 -9.12 -8.88
CA PHE A 65 -8.49 -7.73 -9.33
C PHE A 65 -9.90 -7.17 -9.20
N PHE A 66 -10.90 -7.92 -9.63
CA PHE A 66 -12.31 -7.53 -9.49
C PHE A 66 -12.70 -7.33 -8.02
N MET A 67 -12.40 -8.31 -7.16
CA MET A 67 -12.74 -8.21 -5.74
C MET A 67 -12.00 -7.06 -5.07
N ALA A 68 -10.71 -6.84 -5.40
CA ALA A 68 -9.95 -5.72 -4.89
C ALA A 68 -10.57 -4.37 -5.30
N TRP A 69 -11.04 -4.25 -6.55
CA TRP A 69 -11.79 -3.08 -7.00
C TRP A 69 -13.06 -2.86 -6.17
N ALA A 70 -13.85 -3.90 -5.94
CA ALA A 70 -15.09 -3.79 -5.17
C ALA A 70 -14.83 -3.33 -3.73
N PHE A 71 -13.82 -3.92 -3.06
CA PHE A 71 -13.42 -3.53 -1.70
C PHE A 71 -12.79 -2.13 -1.65
N ALA A 72 -11.94 -1.80 -2.63
CA ALA A 72 -11.33 -0.48 -2.72
C ALA A 72 -12.37 0.64 -2.83
N ARG A 73 -13.41 0.44 -3.65
CA ARG A 73 -14.54 1.38 -3.75
C ARG A 73 -15.25 1.59 -2.42
N TYR A 74 -15.49 0.50 -1.68
CA TYR A 74 -16.12 0.62 -0.38
C TYR A 74 -15.23 1.34 0.62
N ALA A 75 -13.95 0.97 0.69
CA ALA A 75 -12.97 1.63 1.55
C ALA A 75 -12.82 3.12 1.21
N ASP A 76 -12.77 3.44 -0.08
CA ASP A 76 -12.71 4.83 -0.55
C ASP A 76 -13.94 5.65 -0.13
N HIS A 77 -15.13 5.07 -0.27
CA HIS A 77 -16.36 5.73 0.18
C HIS A 77 -16.33 6.06 1.67
N VAL A 78 -15.86 5.12 2.51
CA VAL A 78 -15.72 5.35 3.95
C VAL A 78 -14.68 6.45 4.23
N ALA A 79 -13.52 6.38 3.57
CA ALA A 79 -12.46 7.37 3.70
C ALA A 79 -12.91 8.78 3.25
N GLU A 80 -13.63 8.87 2.13
CA GLU A 80 -14.21 10.13 1.65
C GLU A 80 -15.13 10.78 2.70
N LYS A 81 -16.02 9.97 3.30
CA LYS A 81 -16.91 10.47 4.37
C LYS A 81 -16.14 10.89 5.61
N GLY A 82 -15.18 10.08 6.05
CA GLY A 82 -14.33 10.42 7.19
C GLY A 82 -13.54 11.72 6.98
N LYS A 83 -12.93 11.89 5.80
CA LYS A 83 -12.18 13.12 5.46
C LYS A 83 -13.06 14.36 5.37
N LYS A 84 -14.34 14.23 5.06
CA LYS A 84 -15.29 15.37 5.10
C LYS A 84 -15.56 15.85 6.51
N GLU A 85 -15.60 14.95 7.48
CA GLU A 85 -15.77 15.29 8.89
C GLU A 85 -14.46 15.81 9.51
N TYR A 86 -13.35 15.12 9.22
CA TYR A 86 -12.04 15.49 9.71
C TYR A 86 -10.95 15.10 8.70
N PRO A 87 -10.27 16.08 8.05
CA PRO A 87 -9.41 15.84 6.90
C PRO A 87 -8.02 15.28 7.30
N LEU A 88 -8.01 14.12 7.95
CA LEU A 88 -6.78 13.39 8.24
C LEU A 88 -6.37 12.49 7.08
N PRO A 89 -5.07 12.24 6.93
CA PRO A 89 -4.58 11.17 6.08
C PRO A 89 -5.13 9.81 6.52
N MET A 90 -5.54 9.01 5.53
CA MET A 90 -6.14 7.70 5.75
C MET A 90 -5.25 6.61 5.16
N TYR A 91 -5.08 5.53 5.89
CA TYR A 91 -4.42 4.34 5.36
C TYR A 91 -5.31 3.11 5.50
N VAL A 92 -4.97 2.07 4.75
CA VAL A 92 -5.59 0.77 4.87
C VAL A 92 -4.52 -0.29 5.07
N ASN A 93 -4.75 -1.19 6.04
CA ASN A 93 -3.88 -2.32 6.33
C ASN A 93 -3.85 -3.31 5.17
N CYS A 94 -2.66 -3.84 4.89
CA CYS A 94 -2.42 -4.76 3.80
C CYS A 94 -2.02 -6.12 4.35
N TRP A 95 -2.89 -7.12 4.20
CA TRP A 95 -2.54 -8.51 4.50
C TRP A 95 -1.49 -9.02 3.51
N LEU A 96 -0.40 -9.59 4.03
CA LEU A 96 0.67 -10.17 3.21
C LEU A 96 0.43 -11.67 2.99
N ALA A 97 0.06 -12.03 1.76
CA ALA A 97 0.05 -13.41 1.31
C ALA A 97 1.11 -13.62 0.23
N ASP A 98 1.58 -14.87 0.06
CA ASP A 98 2.37 -15.25 -1.10
C ASP A 98 1.60 -14.98 -2.40
N GLU A 99 2.27 -14.47 -3.43
CA GLU A 99 1.61 -14.16 -4.72
C GLU A 99 1.03 -15.41 -5.39
N ASN A 100 1.59 -16.58 -5.11
CA ASN A 100 1.16 -17.86 -5.65
C ASN A 100 0.22 -18.63 -4.71
N ALA A 101 -0.13 -18.06 -3.56
CA ALA A 101 -1.08 -18.69 -2.65
C ALA A 101 -2.42 -18.92 -3.34
N LYS A 102 -3.00 -20.12 -3.11
CA LYS A 102 -4.26 -20.51 -3.74
C LYS A 102 -5.38 -19.56 -3.32
N LEU A 103 -6.09 -19.02 -4.31
CA LEU A 103 -7.26 -18.17 -4.07
C LEU A 103 -8.28 -18.91 -3.18
N GLY A 104 -8.84 -18.21 -2.20
CA GLY A 104 -9.74 -18.76 -1.19
C GLY A 104 -9.05 -19.42 0.02
N SER A 105 -7.72 -19.57 0.03
CA SER A 105 -6.96 -20.10 1.19
C SER A 105 -6.49 -19.04 2.17
N TYR A 106 -6.71 -17.77 1.89
CA TYR A 106 -6.29 -16.61 2.69
C TYR A 106 -7.30 -15.46 2.52
N PRO A 107 -7.29 -14.45 3.40
CA PRO A 107 -8.04 -13.21 3.20
C PRO A 107 -7.58 -12.53 1.91
N ASN A 108 -8.43 -12.56 0.89
CA ASN A 108 -8.16 -11.91 -0.39
C ASN A 108 -8.85 -10.54 -0.48
N SER A 109 -8.68 -9.85 -1.61
CA SER A 109 -9.32 -8.57 -1.93
C SER A 109 -8.75 -7.33 -1.22
N GLY A 110 -7.84 -7.49 -0.25
CA GLY A 110 -7.10 -6.39 0.36
C GLY A 110 -6.01 -5.83 -0.57
N PRO A 111 -5.42 -4.68 -0.22
CA PRO A 111 -4.36 -4.04 -0.99
C PRO A 111 -3.03 -4.76 -0.79
N ARG A 112 -2.76 -5.78 -1.58
CA ARG A 112 -1.50 -6.51 -1.64
C ARG A 112 -0.67 -6.03 -2.83
N VAL A 113 0.59 -6.45 -2.93
CA VAL A 113 1.43 -6.17 -4.11
C VAL A 113 0.72 -6.52 -5.41
N LEU A 114 0.01 -7.65 -5.43
CA LEU A 114 -0.80 -8.11 -6.57
C LEU A 114 -1.91 -7.13 -6.98
N THR A 115 -2.59 -6.53 -6.01
CA THR A 115 -3.80 -5.70 -6.20
C THR A 115 -3.54 -4.22 -5.93
N PHE A 116 -2.29 -3.85 -5.68
CA PHE A 116 -1.86 -2.51 -5.30
C PHE A 116 -2.38 -1.44 -6.27
N ASP A 117 -2.16 -1.66 -7.56
CA ASP A 117 -2.54 -0.69 -8.60
C ASP A 117 -4.06 -0.56 -8.75
N ILE A 118 -4.81 -1.63 -8.46
CA ILE A 118 -6.28 -1.58 -8.44
C ILE A 118 -6.75 -0.64 -7.32
N TYR A 119 -6.16 -0.75 -6.11
CA TYR A 119 -6.47 0.18 -5.02
C TYR A 119 -6.08 1.62 -5.34
N LYS A 120 -4.89 1.85 -5.91
CA LYS A 120 -4.45 3.19 -6.31
C LYS A 120 -5.33 3.80 -7.41
N ALA A 121 -5.86 2.97 -8.32
CA ALA A 121 -6.80 3.42 -9.35
C ALA A 121 -8.18 3.79 -8.79
N THR A 122 -8.62 3.09 -7.73
CA THR A 122 -10.03 3.06 -7.33
C THR A 122 -10.30 3.83 -6.04
N ALA A 123 -9.28 3.98 -5.18
CA ALA A 123 -9.42 4.57 -3.84
C ALA A 123 -8.58 5.86 -3.67
N PRO A 124 -8.94 6.98 -4.33
CA PRO A 124 -8.18 8.22 -4.27
C PRO A 124 -8.20 8.89 -2.88
N HIS A 125 -9.13 8.55 -1.99
CA HIS A 125 -9.19 9.08 -0.64
C HIS A 125 -8.37 8.25 0.37
N ILE A 126 -7.80 7.12 -0.05
CA ILE A 126 -6.82 6.34 0.71
C ILE A 126 -5.42 6.83 0.35
N ASP A 127 -4.73 7.45 1.28
CA ASP A 127 -3.40 8.04 1.06
C ASP A 127 -2.31 6.96 1.00
N LEU A 128 -2.37 5.97 1.90
CA LEU A 128 -1.34 4.95 2.05
C LEU A 128 -1.92 3.54 2.06
N LEU A 129 -1.21 2.63 1.42
CA LEU A 129 -1.38 1.19 1.54
C LEU A 129 -0.27 0.68 2.47
N ALA A 130 -0.66 0.18 3.64
CA ALA A 130 0.21 -0.02 4.79
C ALA A 130 0.33 -1.50 5.18
N PRO A 131 1.49 -2.17 4.98
CA PRO A 131 1.63 -3.60 5.21
C PRO A 131 1.68 -3.97 6.68
N ASP A 132 0.97 -5.05 7.06
CA ASP A 132 1.11 -5.74 8.33
C ASP A 132 2.17 -6.84 8.17
N VAL A 133 3.36 -6.64 8.76
CA VAL A 133 4.54 -7.41 8.35
C VAL A 133 4.93 -8.47 9.38
N TYR A 134 4.45 -9.70 9.17
CA TYR A 134 4.71 -10.87 10.01
C TYR A 134 5.49 -11.99 9.28
N VAL A 135 6.26 -11.63 8.25
CA VAL A 135 7.01 -12.56 7.41
C VAL A 135 8.52 -12.44 7.65
N SER A 136 9.28 -13.46 7.28
CA SER A 136 10.74 -13.46 7.43
C SER A 136 11.46 -12.53 6.45
N ASP A 137 10.92 -12.36 5.23
CA ASP A 137 11.45 -11.44 4.22
C ASP A 137 10.95 -10.01 4.45
N LEU A 138 11.39 -9.39 5.52
CA LEU A 138 11.02 -8.01 5.88
C LEU A 138 11.48 -7.00 4.84
N ARG A 139 12.73 -7.10 4.37
CA ARG A 139 13.29 -6.15 3.38
C ARG A 139 12.52 -6.18 2.08
N GLY A 140 12.29 -7.36 1.52
CA GLY A 140 11.53 -7.50 0.28
C GLY A 140 10.11 -6.93 0.39
N ARG A 141 9.48 -7.04 1.57
CA ARG A 141 8.16 -6.44 1.81
C ARG A 141 8.23 -4.92 1.92
N PHE A 142 9.19 -4.38 2.65
CA PHE A 142 9.38 -2.92 2.74
C PHE A 142 9.63 -2.32 1.34
N ASP A 143 10.48 -2.97 0.54
CA ASP A 143 10.78 -2.54 -0.82
C ASP A 143 9.54 -2.56 -1.72
N ALA A 144 8.73 -3.60 -1.62
CA ALA A 144 7.51 -3.76 -2.42
C ALA A 144 6.43 -2.70 -2.11
N TYR A 145 6.40 -2.19 -0.87
CA TYR A 145 5.45 -1.15 -0.45
C TYR A 145 6.03 0.26 -0.49
N THR A 146 7.33 0.42 -0.77
CA THR A 146 7.97 1.71 -1.01
C THR A 146 7.89 2.06 -2.48
N ARG A 147 7.00 2.96 -2.85
CA ARG A 147 6.78 3.39 -4.23
C ARG A 147 6.74 4.91 -4.33
N PRO A 148 6.97 5.50 -5.51
CA PRO A 148 6.83 6.96 -5.70
C PRO A 148 5.45 7.50 -5.33
N ASP A 149 4.40 6.66 -5.42
CA ASP A 149 3.03 6.98 -5.09
C ASP A 149 2.56 6.38 -3.75
N ASN A 150 3.49 5.81 -2.95
CA ASN A 150 3.17 5.20 -1.65
C ASN A 150 4.37 5.23 -0.72
N ALA A 151 4.41 6.17 0.22
CA ALA A 151 5.41 6.15 1.28
C ALA A 151 5.25 4.91 2.17
N LEU A 152 6.35 4.37 2.66
CA LEU A 152 6.32 3.22 3.54
C LEU A 152 5.74 3.60 4.90
N PHE A 153 4.66 2.94 5.28
CA PHE A 153 4.02 3.07 6.58
C PHE A 153 3.73 1.67 7.11
N ILE A 154 4.34 1.28 8.22
CA ILE A 154 4.23 -0.07 8.79
C ILE A 154 3.46 0.04 10.11
N PRO A 155 2.12 -0.08 10.09
CA PRO A 155 1.29 0.08 11.28
C PRO A 155 1.35 -1.13 12.19
N GLU A 156 1.84 -2.27 11.66
CA GLU A 156 1.80 -3.53 12.37
C GLU A 156 2.96 -4.44 11.96
N VAL A 157 3.77 -4.84 12.93
CA VAL A 157 4.92 -5.73 12.73
C VAL A 157 5.20 -6.53 14.01
N ASN A 158 5.94 -7.64 13.91
CA ASN A 158 6.44 -8.35 15.07
C ASN A 158 7.22 -7.44 16.03
N ARG A 159 7.23 -7.78 17.32
CA ARG A 159 7.91 -7.04 18.41
C ARG A 159 9.44 -7.13 18.30
N ILE A 160 10.00 -6.66 17.18
CA ILE A 160 11.42 -6.60 16.86
C ILE A 160 11.77 -5.22 16.35
N ALA A 161 12.83 -4.61 16.86
CA ALA A 161 13.21 -3.25 16.49
C ALA A 161 14.26 -3.20 15.36
N GLY A 162 15.09 -4.22 15.19
CA GLY A 162 16.19 -4.21 14.23
C GLY A 162 15.81 -3.81 12.81
N PRO A 163 14.71 -4.32 12.21
CA PRO A 163 14.29 -3.90 10.87
C PRO A 163 13.85 -2.45 10.75
N ALA A 164 13.55 -1.76 11.85
CA ALA A 164 13.19 -0.36 11.85
C ALA A 164 14.34 0.53 11.30
N TYR A 165 15.59 0.16 11.55
CA TYR A 165 16.76 0.87 11.01
C TYR A 165 16.76 0.86 9.47
N TYR A 166 16.41 -0.27 8.85
CA TYR A 166 16.26 -0.34 7.40
C TYR A 166 15.04 0.44 6.92
N ALA A 167 13.91 0.32 7.61
CA ALA A 167 12.69 1.02 7.25
C ALA A 167 12.89 2.55 7.25
N PHE A 168 13.45 3.10 8.32
CA PHE A 168 13.69 4.54 8.41
C PHE A 168 14.92 4.99 7.60
N GLY A 169 16.04 4.28 7.69
CA GLY A 169 17.31 4.70 7.09
C GLY A 169 17.35 4.56 5.57
N GLU A 170 16.79 3.47 5.03
CA GLU A 170 16.88 3.16 3.60
C GLU A 170 15.58 3.43 2.84
N ARG A 171 14.43 3.33 3.51
CA ARG A 171 13.12 3.45 2.87
C ARG A 171 12.35 4.70 3.26
N ASN A 172 12.92 5.54 4.15
CA ASN A 172 12.29 6.75 4.65
C ASN A 172 10.87 6.50 5.17
N ALA A 173 10.69 5.41 5.92
CA ALA A 173 9.40 5.02 6.45
C ALA A 173 8.81 6.13 7.33
N LEU A 174 7.50 6.29 7.25
CA LEU A 174 6.75 7.22 8.10
C LEU A 174 6.41 6.61 9.46
N CYS A 175 6.31 5.28 9.52
CA CYS A 175 5.94 4.56 10.73
C CYS A 175 6.57 3.17 10.72
N TYR A 176 6.90 2.67 11.92
CA TYR A 176 7.24 1.29 12.19
C TYR A 176 6.70 0.96 13.58
N ALA A 177 5.56 0.26 13.66
CA ALA A 177 4.85 0.02 14.91
C ALA A 177 4.79 -1.47 15.26
N PRO A 178 5.50 -1.94 16.29
CA PRO A 178 5.31 -3.27 16.85
C PRO A 178 3.88 -3.47 17.35
N PHE A 179 3.27 -4.60 16.99
CA PHE A 179 1.92 -4.92 17.41
C PHE A 179 1.84 -5.16 18.92
N GLY A 180 0.80 -4.60 19.56
CA GLY A 180 0.63 -4.70 21.01
C GLY A 180 1.74 -3.97 21.77
N PHE A 181 2.16 -2.82 21.30
CA PHE A 181 3.21 -2.00 21.91
C PHE A 181 2.96 -1.76 23.41
N GLU A 182 1.72 -1.57 23.81
CA GLU A 182 1.30 -1.40 25.21
C GLU A 182 1.62 -2.61 26.11
N GLU A 183 1.84 -3.79 25.53
CA GLU A 183 2.19 -5.01 26.25
C GLU A 183 3.72 -5.25 26.32
N CYS A 184 4.53 -4.42 25.65
CA CYS A 184 5.99 -4.58 25.60
C CYS A 184 6.75 -3.30 25.97
N TYR A 185 6.11 -2.39 26.67
CA TYR A 185 6.70 -1.13 27.14
C TYR A 185 7.87 -1.32 28.12
N ASP A 186 7.97 -2.46 28.75
CA ASP A 186 9.03 -2.86 29.71
C ASP A 186 10.07 -3.83 29.12
N ASP A 187 9.98 -4.18 27.83
CA ASP A 187 11.02 -4.95 27.16
C ASP A 187 12.27 -4.08 26.97
N PRO A 188 13.38 -4.35 27.73
CA PRO A 188 14.55 -3.49 27.72
C PRO A 188 15.25 -3.46 26.35
N ASN A 189 15.15 -4.52 25.55
CA ASN A 189 15.73 -4.57 24.21
C ASN A 189 14.95 -3.66 23.26
N LEU A 190 13.62 -3.80 23.22
CA LEU A 190 12.76 -2.99 22.37
C LEU A 190 12.87 -1.50 22.76
N VAL A 191 12.77 -1.18 24.05
CA VAL A 191 12.87 0.19 24.56
C VAL A 191 14.26 0.79 24.26
N GLY A 192 15.35 0.01 24.46
CA GLY A 192 16.70 0.44 24.15
C GLY A 192 16.89 0.78 22.68
N GLU A 193 16.43 -0.07 21.79
CA GLU A 193 16.51 0.17 20.33
C GLU A 193 15.68 1.38 19.88
N TYR A 194 14.46 1.56 20.40
CA TYR A 194 13.65 2.74 20.10
C TYR A 194 14.27 4.04 20.62
N LYS A 195 14.97 4.00 21.76
CA LYS A 195 15.73 5.14 22.25
C LYS A 195 16.85 5.53 21.27
N VAL A 196 17.63 4.55 20.80
CA VAL A 196 18.70 4.78 19.81
C VAL A 196 18.09 5.30 18.50
N LEU A 197 16.99 4.71 18.01
CA LEU A 197 16.28 5.21 16.83
C LEU A 197 15.83 6.67 17.02
N GLY A 198 15.30 7.04 18.18
CA GLY A 198 14.89 8.41 18.49
C GLY A 198 16.04 9.39 18.41
N GLU A 199 17.25 9.01 18.87
CA GLU A 199 18.45 9.81 18.75
C GLU A 199 18.97 9.96 17.30
N LEU A 200 18.75 8.94 16.46
CA LEU A 200 19.16 8.92 15.05
C LEU A 200 18.19 9.62 14.10
N LEU A 201 16.89 9.65 14.43
CA LEU A 201 15.84 10.18 13.55
C LEU A 201 16.11 11.59 13.01
N PRO A 202 16.63 12.57 13.77
CA PRO A 202 16.96 13.88 13.23
C PRO A 202 17.96 13.81 12.06
N SER A 203 19.00 12.99 12.20
CA SER A 203 20.02 12.82 11.15
C SER A 203 19.47 12.08 9.93
N ILE A 204 18.66 11.04 10.13
CA ILE A 204 17.98 10.30 9.06
C ILE A 204 17.04 11.22 8.28
N THR A 205 16.26 12.04 9.00
CA THR A 205 15.32 12.99 8.39
C THR A 205 16.04 14.05 7.57
N GLU A 206 17.16 14.58 8.06
CA GLU A 206 17.96 15.57 7.34
C GLU A 206 18.57 14.97 6.07
N GLN A 207 19.09 13.74 6.13
CA GLN A 207 19.60 13.03 4.96
C GLN A 207 18.51 12.80 3.92
N ALA A 208 17.32 12.37 4.33
CA ALA A 208 16.17 12.19 3.44
C ALA A 208 15.76 13.50 2.76
N ARG A 209 15.78 14.62 3.50
CA ARG A 209 15.53 15.98 2.94
C ARG A 209 16.60 16.36 1.92
N CYS A 210 17.87 16.12 2.21
CA CYS A 210 18.98 16.41 1.29
C CYS A 210 18.85 15.57 0.01
N THR A 211 18.56 14.27 0.12
CA THR A 211 18.36 13.40 -1.04
C THR A 211 17.19 13.89 -1.90
N ALA A 212 16.05 14.19 -1.30
CA ALA A 212 14.89 14.73 -2.01
C ALA A 212 15.15 16.08 -2.68
N LEU A 213 16.06 16.91 -2.13
CA LEU A 213 16.48 18.17 -2.75
C LEU A 213 17.46 17.96 -3.91
N CYS A 214 18.33 16.96 -3.82
CA CYS A 214 19.23 16.59 -4.91
C CYS A 214 18.48 16.01 -6.11
N ASP A 215 17.50 15.14 -5.87
CA ASP A 215 16.66 14.53 -6.92
C ASP A 215 15.78 15.55 -7.64
N ARG A 216 15.41 16.65 -6.98
CA ARG A 216 14.64 17.76 -7.59
C ARG A 216 15.35 18.50 -8.71
N LYS A 217 16.65 18.42 -8.81
CA LYS A 217 17.37 18.99 -9.97
C LYS A 217 17.12 18.22 -11.25
N GLY A 218 16.47 17.03 -11.17
CA GLY A 218 16.06 16.20 -12.31
C GLY A 218 14.55 15.98 -12.47
N LEU A 219 13.72 16.34 -11.49
CA LEU A 219 12.29 16.07 -11.46
C LEU A 219 11.49 17.36 -11.13
N THR A 220 11.21 18.13 -12.16
CA THR A 220 10.15 19.14 -12.10
C THR A 220 8.80 18.42 -12.06
N ASN A 221 8.12 18.37 -10.92
CA ASN A 221 6.70 18.12 -10.68
C ASN A 221 6.37 17.09 -9.58
N LEU A 222 6.99 17.20 -8.41
CA LEU A 222 6.38 16.66 -7.20
C LEU A 222 6.19 17.83 -6.21
N THR A 223 4.97 18.30 -6.12
CA THR A 223 4.57 19.34 -5.19
C THR A 223 4.72 18.87 -3.75
N THR A 224 5.53 19.58 -3.01
CA THR A 224 5.96 19.37 -1.63
C THR A 224 4.99 19.78 -0.50
N PRO A 225 3.68 19.75 -0.59
CA PRO A 225 2.89 19.93 0.61
C PRO A 225 2.83 18.66 1.49
N PHE A 226 3.13 17.48 0.91
CA PHE A 226 2.90 16.21 1.60
C PHE A 226 3.87 15.94 2.77
N LEU A 227 5.18 16.15 2.58
CA LEU A 227 6.18 15.82 3.61
C LEU A 227 6.22 16.80 4.77
N SER A 228 5.97 18.09 4.55
CA SER A 228 6.07 19.10 5.61
C SER A 228 4.90 19.05 6.61
N SER A 229 3.71 18.68 6.19
CA SER A 229 2.56 18.56 7.08
C SER A 229 2.57 17.25 7.89
N TRP A 230 3.11 16.17 7.33
CA TRP A 230 3.17 14.87 8.01
C TRP A 230 4.22 14.82 9.12
N VAL A 231 5.42 15.36 8.88
CA VAL A 231 6.51 15.38 9.87
C VAL A 231 6.12 16.18 11.11
N THR A 232 5.36 17.26 10.95
CA THR A 232 4.99 18.13 12.10
C THR A 232 3.83 17.55 12.92
N THR A 233 2.93 16.77 12.30
CA THR A 233 1.69 16.30 12.96
C THR A 233 1.87 14.94 13.65
N TYR A 234 2.73 14.06 13.15
CA TYR A 234 2.88 12.69 13.67
C TYR A 234 3.96 12.51 14.74
N PHE A 235 4.90 13.46 14.88
CA PHE A 235 5.85 13.44 16.00
C PHE A 235 5.18 13.65 17.38
N MET A 236 3.91 14.05 17.43
CA MET A 236 3.17 14.25 18.70
C MET A 236 2.51 12.98 19.27
N PHE A 237 2.57 11.83 18.58
CA PHE A 237 1.96 10.59 19.04
C PHE A 237 2.96 9.49 19.49
N ILE A 238 4.24 9.79 19.55
CA ILE A 238 5.30 8.85 20.02
C ILE A 238 6.03 9.44 21.26
N MET A 239 5.36 10.20 22.08
CA MET A 239 5.86 10.54 23.43
C MET A 239 4.91 10.00 24.50
#